data_357edc0d47a91a44fb2c496eeefdeff1
#
_entry.id   357edc0d47a91a44fb2c496eeefdeff1
#
_cell.length_a   1.000
_cell.length_b   1.000
_cell.length_c   1.000
_cell.angle_alpha   90.00
_cell.angle_beta   90.00
_cell.angle_gamma   90.00
#
_symmetry.space_group_name_H-M   'P 1'
#
loop_
_entity.id
_entity.type
_entity.pdbx_description
1 polymer ?
#
loop_
_entity_poly.entity_id
_entity_poly.type
_entity_poly.pdbx_seq_one_letter_code
_entity_poly.pdbx_strand_id
1 'polypeptide(L)'
;MTLLALAQVPLDSGARAAGDGDRDAARAVILRQQDAFRHDDAAAAYAEAAPAIRSIFPSADTFIGMVRQGYAPVYRNRRFEFGTDEAMPDGSFAQGVRIQDQDGADWEALYTLERGEDGAWRITGCRLRKAPGASA
;
A
#
# COMPACT_ATOMS: atom_id res chain seq x y z
N MET A 1 -18.10 -44.06 -17.88
CA MET A 1 -17.72 -43.60 -17.67
C MET A 1 -17.20 -42.51 -17.37
N THR A 2 -17.08 -42.06 -17.22
CA THR A 2 -16.69 -41.26 -16.98
C THR A 2 -16.34 -40.07 -16.70
N LEU A 3 -16.16 -39.64 -16.70
CA LEU A 3 -15.77 -38.69 -16.41
C LEU A 3 -15.66 -37.55 -16.25
N LEU A 4 -15.54 -37.14 -16.33
CA LEU A 4 -15.35 -36.18 -16.26
C LEU A 4 -15.20 -35.07 -15.88
N ALA A 5 -15.08 -34.75 -15.92
CA ALA A 5 -15.04 -33.83 -15.69
C ALA A 5 -14.74 -32.84 -15.20
N LEU A 6 -14.66 -32.47 -15.03
CA LEU A 6 -14.48 -31.69 -14.51
C LEU A 6 -14.03 -30.57 -14.36
N ALA A 7 -13.80 -30.25 -14.43
CA ALA A 7 -13.22 -29.47 -14.35
C ALA A 7 -13.35 -28.23 -14.32
N GLN A 8 -13.35 -27.67 -14.25
CA GLN A 8 -13.56 -26.71 -14.30
C GLN A 8 -13.57 -25.71 -13.64
N VAL A 9 -13.80 -25.19 -13.70
CA VAL A 9 -14.09 -24.40 -13.04
C VAL A 9 -13.38 -23.53 -12.40
N PRO A 10 -12.76 -23.61 -11.90
CA PRO A 10 -12.09 -22.75 -11.07
C PRO A 10 -11.49 -21.54 -11.63
N LEU A 11 -11.60 -21.28 -12.84
CA LEU A 11 -11.03 -20.08 -13.37
C LEU A 11 -11.50 -18.84 -12.68
N ASP A 12 -12.80 -18.71 -12.50
CA ASP A 12 -13.31 -17.54 -11.83
C ASP A 12 -12.91 -17.51 -10.38
N SER A 13 -12.99 -18.64 -9.74
CA SER A 13 -12.60 -18.72 -8.36
C SER A 13 -11.14 -18.40 -8.18
N GLY A 14 -10.30 -18.88 -9.08
CA GLY A 14 -8.89 -18.63 -9.01
C GLY A 14 -8.55 -17.16 -9.17
N ALA A 15 -9.21 -16.49 -10.12
CA ALA A 15 -8.98 -15.08 -10.33
C ALA A 15 -9.40 -14.28 -9.12
N ARG A 16 -10.53 -14.63 -8.53
CA ARG A 16 -11.01 -13.94 -7.35
C ARG A 16 -10.10 -14.17 -6.16
N ALA A 17 -9.67 -15.40 -5.97
CA ALA A 17 -8.76 -15.70 -4.87
C ALA A 17 -7.44 -14.97 -5.04
N ALA A 18 -6.95 -14.86 -6.29
CA ALA A 18 -5.72 -14.13 -6.56
C ALA A 18 -5.89 -12.65 -6.20
N GLY A 19 -7.06 -12.07 -6.51
CA GLY A 19 -7.33 -10.69 -6.16
C GLY A 19 -7.35 -10.47 -4.66
N ASP A 20 -7.94 -11.39 -3.92
CA ASP A 20 -7.97 -11.30 -2.46
C ASP A 20 -6.57 -11.48 -1.88
N GLY A 21 -5.81 -12.40 -2.43
CA GLY A 21 -4.44 -12.62 -2.00
C GLY A 21 -3.57 -11.41 -2.28
N ASP A 22 -3.79 -10.76 -3.41
CA ASP A 22 -3.05 -9.55 -3.76
C ASP A 22 -3.39 -8.41 -2.81
N ARG A 23 -4.65 -8.28 -2.45
CA ARG A 23 -5.05 -7.26 -1.47
C ARG A 23 -4.35 -7.48 -0.15
N ASP A 24 -4.36 -8.71 0.34
CA ASP A 24 -3.75 -9.01 1.63
C ASP A 24 -2.25 -8.77 1.59
N ALA A 25 -1.60 -9.17 0.50
CA ALA A 25 -0.16 -8.97 0.34
C ALA A 25 0.19 -7.48 0.26
N ALA A 26 -0.59 -6.71 -0.49
CA ALA A 26 -0.36 -5.27 -0.61
C ALA A 26 -0.55 -4.57 0.73
N ARG A 27 -1.61 -4.92 1.45
CA ARG A 27 -1.85 -4.32 2.77
C ARG A 27 -0.76 -4.68 3.76
N ALA A 28 -0.23 -5.88 3.67
CA ALA A 28 0.87 -6.29 4.55
C ALA A 28 2.11 -5.42 4.33
N VAL A 29 2.39 -5.07 3.08
CA VAL A 29 3.51 -4.19 2.76
C VAL A 29 3.32 -2.82 3.40
N ILE A 30 2.12 -2.26 3.26
CA ILE A 30 1.80 -0.95 3.82
C ILE A 30 1.94 -0.99 5.34
N LEU A 31 1.43 -2.05 5.98
CA LEU A 31 1.51 -2.16 7.44
C LEU A 31 2.94 -2.32 7.93
N ARG A 32 3.78 -3.06 7.20
CA ARG A 32 5.20 -3.17 7.57
C ARG A 32 5.88 -1.81 7.49
N GLN A 33 5.55 -1.02 6.47
CA GLN A 33 6.13 0.31 6.37
C GLN A 33 5.62 1.22 7.49
N GLN A 34 4.34 1.14 7.84
CA GLN A 34 3.79 1.90 8.97
C GLN A 34 4.50 1.54 10.27
N ASP A 35 4.76 0.26 10.48
CA ASP A 35 5.47 -0.18 11.67
C ASP A 35 6.90 0.38 11.68
N ALA A 36 7.56 0.36 10.53
CA ALA A 36 8.90 0.92 10.41
C ALA A 36 8.91 2.42 10.72
N PHE A 37 7.91 3.15 10.25
CA PHE A 37 7.79 4.58 10.56
C PHE A 37 7.62 4.81 12.06
N ARG A 38 6.80 3.99 12.72
CA ARG A 38 6.58 4.12 14.16
C ARG A 38 7.86 3.94 14.96
N HIS A 39 8.78 3.14 14.45
CA HIS A 39 10.06 2.89 15.10
C HIS A 39 11.19 3.73 14.53
N ASP A 40 10.89 4.68 13.64
CA ASP A 40 11.90 5.51 12.97
C ASP A 40 12.95 4.67 12.28
N ASP A 41 12.55 3.53 11.75
CA ASP A 41 13.44 2.59 11.09
C ASP A 41 13.48 2.91 9.60
N ALA A 42 14.39 3.79 9.22
CA ALA A 42 14.50 4.26 7.85
C ALA A 42 14.76 3.11 6.88
N ALA A 43 15.67 2.21 7.25
CA ALA A 43 16.05 1.10 6.37
C ALA A 43 14.86 0.18 6.10
N ALA A 44 14.11 -0.17 7.14
CA ALA A 44 12.96 -1.06 6.98
C ALA A 44 11.86 -0.40 6.16
N ALA A 45 11.60 0.89 6.38
CA ALA A 45 10.59 1.61 5.61
C ALA A 45 10.99 1.71 4.14
N TYR A 46 12.24 1.99 3.88
CA TYR A 46 12.78 2.12 2.54
C TYR A 46 12.72 0.80 1.77
N ALA A 47 12.89 -0.31 2.47
CA ALA A 47 12.86 -1.64 1.86
C ALA A 47 11.50 -1.97 1.25
N GLU A 48 10.43 -1.36 1.73
CA GLU A 48 9.09 -1.59 1.20
C GLU A 48 8.78 -0.74 -0.03
N ALA A 49 9.67 0.19 -0.39
CA ALA A 49 9.50 1.03 -1.56
C ALA A 49 10.04 0.34 -2.80
N ALA A 50 9.33 0.53 -3.92
CA ALA A 50 9.74 -0.05 -5.20
C ALA A 50 11.04 0.59 -5.70
N PRO A 51 11.75 -0.11 -6.59
CA PRO A 51 13.01 0.44 -7.13
C PRO A 51 12.87 1.84 -7.72
N ALA A 52 11.74 2.16 -8.35
CA ALA A 52 11.55 3.48 -8.94
C ALA A 52 11.60 4.57 -7.86
N ILE A 53 11.03 4.31 -6.69
CA ILE A 53 11.09 5.25 -5.57
C ILE A 53 12.53 5.38 -5.08
N ARG A 54 13.21 4.25 -4.94
CA ARG A 54 14.58 4.26 -4.43
C ARG A 54 15.55 4.92 -5.39
N SER A 55 15.22 4.95 -6.69
CA SER A 55 16.01 5.71 -7.65
C SER A 55 15.90 7.21 -7.43
N ILE A 56 14.73 7.68 -7.00
CA ILE A 56 14.51 9.10 -6.73
C ILE A 56 15.17 9.50 -5.41
N PHE A 57 15.10 8.62 -4.41
CA PHE A 57 15.66 8.87 -3.08
C PHE A 57 16.79 7.88 -2.82
N PRO A 58 18.03 8.25 -3.09
CA PRO A 58 19.11 7.26 -3.15
C PRO A 58 19.54 6.70 -1.80
N SER A 59 18.98 7.17 -0.69
CA SER A 59 19.28 6.58 0.61
C SER A 59 18.03 6.50 1.46
N ALA A 60 18.05 5.58 2.42
CA ALA A 60 16.93 5.44 3.35
C ALA A 60 16.71 6.72 4.15
N ASP A 61 17.80 7.39 4.54
CA ASP A 61 17.69 8.62 5.32
C ASP A 61 17.05 9.75 4.53
N THR A 62 17.39 9.87 3.26
CA THR A 62 16.78 10.87 2.38
C THR A 62 15.29 10.57 2.21
N PHE A 63 14.96 9.31 2.04
CA PHE A 63 13.58 8.87 1.89
C PHE A 63 12.75 9.20 3.12
N ILE A 64 13.23 8.83 4.30
CA ILE A 64 12.46 9.03 5.52
C ILE A 64 12.34 10.52 5.85
N GLY A 65 13.35 11.30 5.53
CA GLY A 65 13.29 12.75 5.69
C GLY A 65 12.19 13.37 4.84
N MET A 66 12.06 12.90 3.61
CA MET A 66 11.00 13.36 2.71
C MET A 66 9.62 12.99 3.27
N VAL A 67 9.46 11.77 3.79
CA VAL A 67 8.18 11.35 4.34
C VAL A 67 7.81 12.19 5.56
N ARG A 68 8.75 12.46 6.44
CA ARG A 68 8.49 13.29 7.61
C ARG A 68 8.01 14.69 7.21
N GLN A 69 8.59 15.26 6.19
CA GLN A 69 8.31 16.63 5.79
C GLN A 69 7.06 16.74 4.93
N GLY A 70 6.91 15.83 3.97
CA GLY A 70 5.84 15.93 3.00
C GLY A 70 4.63 15.06 3.28
N TYR A 71 4.78 14.09 4.16
CA TYR A 71 3.73 13.10 4.43
C TYR A 71 3.58 12.86 5.92
N ALA A 72 3.59 13.94 6.70
CA ALA A 72 3.56 13.83 8.16
C ALA A 72 2.42 12.93 8.68
N PRO A 73 1.18 13.02 8.16
CA PRO A 73 0.12 12.12 8.62
C PRO A 73 0.39 10.66 8.35
N VAL A 74 1.12 10.34 7.29
CA VAL A 74 1.53 8.97 7.01
C VAL A 74 2.59 8.53 8.01
N TYR A 75 3.51 9.42 8.36
CA TYR A 75 4.62 9.11 9.25
C TYR A 75 4.17 8.91 10.69
N ARG A 76 3.25 9.75 11.18
CA ARG A 76 2.69 9.67 12.53
C ARG A 76 1.21 9.94 12.48
N ASN A 77 0.43 9.07 13.06
CA ASN A 77 -1.03 9.19 13.03
C ASN A 77 -1.65 8.55 14.26
N ARG A 78 -2.90 8.96 14.54
CA ARG A 78 -3.71 8.36 15.58
C ARG A 78 -4.53 7.21 15.04
N ARG A 79 -4.87 7.27 13.74
CA ARG A 79 -5.71 6.27 13.12
C ARG A 79 -5.24 6.05 11.69
N PHE A 80 -5.22 4.81 11.27
CA PHE A 80 -4.78 4.41 9.94
C PHE A 80 -5.65 3.24 9.54
N GLU A 81 -6.61 3.47 8.65
CA GLU A 81 -7.63 2.46 8.31
C GLU A 81 -7.70 2.27 6.81
N PHE A 82 -7.66 1.03 6.37
CA PHE A 82 -7.81 0.72 4.96
C PHE A 82 -9.24 1.04 4.51
N GLY A 83 -9.34 1.71 3.37
CA GLY A 83 -10.60 2.00 2.71
C GLY A 83 -10.76 1.18 1.45
N THR A 84 -11.25 1.83 0.40
CA THR A 84 -11.47 1.15 -0.88
C THR A 84 -10.15 0.73 -1.51
N ASP A 85 -10.23 -0.30 -2.35
CA ASP A 85 -9.06 -0.78 -3.09
C ASP A 85 -9.48 -1.18 -4.49
N GLU A 86 -8.49 -1.30 -5.37
CA GLU A 86 -8.75 -1.65 -6.76
C GLU A 86 -7.55 -2.32 -7.38
N ALA A 87 -7.78 -3.50 -7.96
CA ALA A 87 -6.76 -4.14 -8.80
C ALA A 87 -6.81 -3.46 -10.15
N MET A 88 -5.67 -2.99 -10.62
CA MET A 88 -5.60 -2.23 -11.87
C MET A 88 -5.37 -3.16 -13.05
N PRO A 89 -5.78 -2.74 -14.26
CA PRO A 89 -5.61 -3.59 -15.45
C PRO A 89 -4.15 -3.94 -15.76
N ASP A 90 -3.22 -3.10 -15.35
CA ASP A 90 -1.79 -3.34 -15.61
C ASP A 90 -1.14 -4.26 -14.56
N GLY A 91 -1.94 -4.79 -13.63
CA GLY A 91 -1.43 -5.66 -12.59
C GLY A 91 -1.01 -4.95 -11.31
N SER A 92 -1.04 -3.64 -11.30
CA SER A 92 -0.75 -2.90 -10.07
C SER A 92 -1.98 -2.88 -9.17
N PHE A 93 -1.80 -2.38 -7.95
CA PHE A 93 -2.87 -2.36 -6.96
C PHE A 93 -2.95 -0.98 -6.31
N ALA A 94 -4.15 -0.47 -6.16
CA ALA A 94 -4.38 0.81 -5.50
C ALA A 94 -5.12 0.57 -4.20
N GLN A 95 -4.63 1.16 -3.11
CA GLN A 95 -5.22 1.00 -1.78
C GLN A 95 -5.46 2.36 -1.15
N GLY A 96 -6.72 2.67 -0.90
CA GLY A 96 -7.09 3.86 -0.15
C GLY A 96 -6.92 3.66 1.34
N VAL A 97 -6.57 4.72 2.05
CA VAL A 97 -6.41 4.68 3.50
C VAL A 97 -6.99 5.96 4.08
N ARG A 98 -7.74 5.83 5.15
CA ARG A 98 -8.20 6.97 5.93
C ARG A 98 -7.28 7.14 7.11
N ILE A 99 -6.78 8.36 7.29
CA ILE A 99 -5.80 8.66 8.32
C ILE A 99 -6.30 9.83 9.16
N GLN A 100 -6.14 9.70 10.47
CA GLN A 100 -6.29 10.85 11.36
C GLN A 100 -4.91 11.20 11.87
N ASP A 101 -4.49 12.45 11.69
CA ASP A 101 -3.16 12.85 12.13
C ASP A 101 -3.13 13.10 13.65
N GLN A 102 -1.98 13.49 14.13
CA GLN A 102 -1.81 13.69 15.59
C GLN A 102 -2.60 14.85 16.13
N ASP A 103 -2.97 15.78 15.28
CA ASP A 103 -3.78 16.94 15.66
C ASP A 103 -5.27 16.66 15.51
N GLY A 104 -5.65 15.48 15.08
CA GLY A 104 -7.04 15.11 14.92
C GLY A 104 -7.63 15.43 13.55
N ALA A 105 -6.84 15.91 12.63
CA ALA A 105 -7.33 16.22 11.28
C ALA A 105 -7.40 14.95 10.43
N ASP A 106 -8.40 14.90 9.56
CA ASP A 106 -8.63 13.74 8.71
C ASP A 106 -8.00 13.91 7.34
N TRP A 107 -7.36 12.84 6.89
CA TRP A 107 -6.66 12.79 5.61
C TRP A 107 -7.03 11.53 4.87
N GLU A 108 -6.82 11.55 3.56
CA GLU A 108 -6.92 10.35 2.72
C GLU A 108 -5.60 10.15 2.02
N ALA A 109 -5.15 8.92 1.99
CA ALA A 109 -3.96 8.54 1.23
C ALA A 109 -4.35 7.51 0.20
N LEU A 110 -3.71 7.57 -0.95
CA LEU A 110 -3.86 6.56 -1.98
C LEU A 110 -2.49 5.97 -2.26
N TYR A 111 -2.31 4.71 -1.88
CA TYR A 111 -1.10 3.96 -2.15
C TYR A 111 -1.24 3.23 -3.47
N THR A 112 -0.17 3.20 -4.24
CA THR A 112 -0.08 2.33 -5.39
C THR A 112 1.08 1.36 -5.17
N LEU A 113 0.89 0.13 -5.61
CA LEU A 113 1.86 -0.94 -5.40
C LEU A 113 1.99 -1.78 -6.66
N GLU A 114 3.14 -2.40 -6.83
CA GLU A 114 3.41 -3.31 -7.92
C GLU A 114 4.05 -4.58 -7.38
N ARG A 115 3.80 -5.67 -8.08
CA ARG A 115 4.51 -6.90 -7.80
C ARG A 115 5.79 -6.91 -8.61
N GLY A 116 6.91 -7.09 -7.94
CA GLY A 116 8.20 -7.16 -8.62
C GLY A 116 8.43 -8.52 -9.26
N GLU A 117 9.53 -8.63 -9.98
CA GLU A 117 9.89 -9.88 -10.63
C GLU A 117 10.14 -11.00 -9.63
N ASP A 118 10.52 -10.63 -8.42
CA ASP A 118 10.74 -11.59 -7.32
C ASP A 118 9.43 -12.00 -6.66
N GLY A 119 8.29 -11.50 -7.15
CA GLY A 119 6.99 -11.82 -6.60
C GLY A 119 6.57 -11.00 -5.40
N ALA A 120 7.44 -10.15 -4.89
CA ALA A 120 7.12 -9.33 -3.73
C ALA A 120 6.44 -8.03 -4.16
N TRP A 121 5.43 -7.62 -3.39
CA TRP A 121 4.77 -6.35 -3.61
C TRP A 121 5.57 -5.23 -2.98
N ARG A 122 5.62 -4.08 -3.65
CA ARG A 122 6.31 -2.89 -3.14
C ARG A 122 5.53 -1.65 -3.50
N ILE A 123 5.72 -0.61 -2.72
CA ILE A 123 4.99 0.64 -2.88
C ILE A 123 5.64 1.47 -3.98
N THR A 124 4.83 1.85 -4.97
CA THR A 124 5.29 2.68 -6.08
C THR A 124 4.92 4.14 -5.92
N GLY A 125 4.03 4.45 -4.99
CA GLY A 125 3.65 5.82 -4.75
C GLY A 125 2.63 5.96 -3.63
N CYS A 126 2.47 7.18 -3.18
CA CYS A 126 1.46 7.52 -2.18
C CYS A 126 1.06 8.97 -2.42
N ARG A 127 -0.23 9.22 -2.53
CA ARG A 127 -0.78 10.57 -2.61
C ARG A 127 -1.54 10.87 -1.35
N LEU A 128 -1.37 12.07 -0.83
CA LEU A 128 -2.00 12.48 0.43
C LEU A 128 -2.80 13.74 0.19
N ARG A 129 -4.02 13.76 0.72
CA ARG A 129 -4.85 14.96 0.66
C ARG A 129 -5.72 15.03 1.91
N LYS A 130 -6.16 16.24 2.25
CA LYS A 130 -7.12 16.39 3.33
C LYS A 130 -8.44 15.75 2.92
N ALA A 131 -9.08 15.08 3.88
CA ALA A 131 -10.35 14.44 3.61
C ALA A 131 -11.42 15.50 3.32
N PRO A 132 -12.23 15.31 2.26
CA PRO A 132 -13.26 16.28 1.93
C PRO A 132 -14.37 16.25 2.98
N GLY A 133 -15.00 17.41 3.19
CA GLY A 133 -16.14 17.49 4.08
C GLY A 133 -15.82 17.48 5.55
N ALA A 134 -14.56 17.37 5.91
CA ALA A 134 -14.19 17.32 7.32
C ALA A 134 -14.56 18.58 8.07
N SER A 135 -14.67 19.69 7.34
CA SER A 135 -14.99 20.97 7.95
C SER A 135 -16.50 21.20 8.09
N ALA A 136 -17.27 20.36 7.52
CA ALA A 136 -18.73 20.58 7.49
C ALA A 136 -19.38 20.44 8.86
#